data_7ab430854a770b3f3737262a21ca0d3c
#
_entry.id   7ab430854a770b3f3737262a21ca0d3c
#
_cell.length_a   1.000
_cell.length_b   1.000
_cell.length_c   1.000
_cell.angle_alpha   90.00
_cell.angle_beta   90.00
_cell.angle_gamma   90.00
#
_symmetry.space_group_name_H-M   'P 1'
#
loop_
_entity.id
_entity.type
_entity.pdbx_description
1 polymer ?
#
loop_
_entity_poly.entity_id
_entity_poly.type
_entity_poly.pdbx_seq_one_letter_code
_entity_poly.pdbx_strand_id
1 'polypeptide(L)'
;MPYYSIIATDKPNGLEHRMAVRPEHLKHLDTLGERLVIAGPFQTEEGKATGSFMVIDAPDLATATALYEADPFIKQGVFENYTISRWAFTINKAAGR
;
A
#
# COMPACT_ATOMS: atom_id res chain seq x y z
N MET A 1 -0.01 -11.95 14.71
CA MET A 1 -0.67 -12.09 13.40
C MET A 1 0.38 -12.00 12.32
N PRO A 2 0.28 -12.77 11.23
CA PRO A 2 1.24 -12.63 10.15
C PRO A 2 1.12 -11.30 9.43
N TYR A 3 2.21 -10.88 8.83
CA TYR A 3 2.26 -9.69 8.00
C TYR A 3 2.24 -10.06 6.53
N TYR A 4 1.69 -9.17 5.73
CA TYR A 4 1.66 -9.31 4.27
C TYR A 4 2.18 -8.02 3.65
N SER A 5 3.20 -8.15 2.81
CA SER A 5 3.74 -7.03 2.07
C SER A 5 3.04 -6.90 0.73
N ILE A 6 2.79 -5.65 0.34
CA ILE A 6 2.12 -5.34 -0.91
C ILE A 6 3.01 -4.38 -1.68
N ILE A 7 3.32 -4.74 -2.92
CA ILE A 7 4.10 -3.92 -3.83
C ILE A 7 3.23 -3.63 -5.04
N ALA A 8 2.99 -2.37 -5.31
CA ALA A 8 2.15 -1.93 -6.41
C ALA A 8 2.90 -0.97 -7.32
N THR A 9 2.66 -1.08 -8.62
CA THR A 9 3.25 -0.20 -9.63
C THR A 9 2.13 0.60 -10.28
N ASP A 10 2.29 1.92 -10.35
CA ASP A 10 1.32 2.80 -10.99
C ASP A 10 1.32 2.58 -12.51
N LYS A 11 0.20 2.93 -13.14
CA LYS A 11 0.14 2.97 -14.60
C LYS A 11 1.09 4.05 -15.14
N PRO A 12 1.64 3.87 -16.35
CA PRO A 12 2.47 4.90 -16.98
C PRO A 12 1.73 6.23 -17.03
N ASN A 13 2.43 7.32 -16.73
CA ASN A 13 1.87 8.68 -16.72
C ASN A 13 0.69 8.84 -15.74
N GLY A 14 0.69 8.04 -14.67
CA GLY A 14 -0.44 7.98 -13.73
C GLY A 14 -0.37 8.93 -12.54
N LEU A 15 0.64 9.79 -12.46
CA LEU A 15 0.83 10.63 -11.28
C LEU A 15 -0.36 11.55 -10.99
N GLU A 16 -0.90 12.19 -12.01
CA GLU A 16 -2.05 13.09 -11.85
C GLU A 16 -3.28 12.34 -11.34
N HIS A 17 -3.55 11.16 -11.92
CA HIS A 17 -4.64 10.31 -11.47
C HIS A 17 -4.43 9.85 -10.03
N ARG A 18 -3.22 9.42 -9.69
CA ARG A 18 -2.86 9.03 -8.33
C ARG A 18 -3.14 10.15 -7.35
N MET A 19 -2.71 11.37 -7.66
CA MET A 19 -2.90 12.51 -6.77
C MET A 19 -4.38 12.88 -6.61
N ALA A 20 -5.16 12.71 -7.67
CA ALA A 20 -6.60 12.98 -7.61
C ALA A 20 -7.34 11.99 -6.70
N VAL A 21 -6.92 10.72 -6.66
CA VAL A 21 -7.54 9.67 -5.84
C VAL A 21 -6.97 9.63 -4.42
N ARG A 22 -5.79 10.18 -4.21
CA ARG A 22 -5.05 10.08 -2.95
C ARG A 22 -5.84 10.46 -1.70
N PRO A 23 -6.66 11.52 -1.66
CA PRO A 23 -7.42 11.85 -0.45
C PRO A 23 -8.31 10.69 0.02
N GLU A 24 -8.97 10.00 -0.90
CA GLU A 24 -9.82 8.86 -0.56
C GLU A 24 -9.01 7.63 -0.15
N HIS A 25 -7.86 7.43 -0.79
CA HIS A 25 -6.90 6.39 -0.40
C HIS A 25 -6.46 6.58 1.05
N LEU A 26 -6.11 7.80 1.45
CA LEU A 26 -5.70 8.08 2.84
C LEU A 26 -6.82 7.81 3.84
N LYS A 27 -8.07 8.12 3.48
CA LYS A 27 -9.23 7.79 4.32
C LYS A 27 -9.38 6.29 4.49
N HIS A 28 -9.17 5.53 3.43
CA HIS A 28 -9.23 4.07 3.49
C HIS A 28 -8.13 3.53 4.43
N LEU A 29 -6.90 4.06 4.32
CA LEU A 29 -5.79 3.63 5.20
C LEU A 29 -6.12 3.90 6.67
N ASP A 30 -6.77 5.02 6.98
CA ASP A 30 -7.22 5.32 8.33
C ASP A 30 -8.17 4.24 8.87
N THR A 31 -9.02 3.68 8.03
CA THR A 31 -9.96 2.65 8.46
C THR A 31 -9.27 1.34 8.83
N LEU A 32 -8.06 1.11 8.36
CA LEU A 32 -7.31 -0.10 8.70
C LEU A 32 -6.78 -0.08 10.14
N GLY A 33 -6.59 1.12 10.71
CA GLY A 33 -6.13 1.25 12.10
C GLY A 33 -4.81 0.53 12.32
N GLU A 34 -4.74 -0.27 13.37
CA GLU A 34 -3.52 -1.02 13.75
C GLU A 34 -3.14 -2.12 12.75
N ARG A 35 -4.03 -2.50 11.84
CA ARG A 35 -3.71 -3.48 10.80
C ARG A 35 -2.74 -2.93 9.77
N LEU A 36 -2.69 -1.61 9.61
CA LEU A 36 -1.70 -0.97 8.77
C LEU A 36 -0.41 -0.79 9.56
N VAL A 37 0.63 -1.50 9.16
CA VAL A 37 1.92 -1.48 9.87
C VAL A 37 2.80 -0.35 9.36
N ILE A 38 3.05 -0.32 8.06
CA ILE A 38 3.78 0.75 7.37
C ILE A 38 3.21 0.92 5.97
N ALA A 39 3.35 2.12 5.42
CA ALA A 39 2.94 2.39 4.04
C ALA A 39 3.70 3.61 3.52
N GLY A 40 3.98 3.61 2.23
CA GLY A 40 4.59 4.74 1.58
C GLY A 40 4.71 4.52 0.08
N PRO A 41 4.91 5.59 -0.70
CA PRO A 41 5.10 5.47 -2.12
C PRO A 41 6.53 5.11 -2.49
N PHE A 42 6.70 4.35 -3.58
CA PHE A 42 7.97 4.35 -4.30
C PHE A 42 8.07 5.68 -5.05
N GLN A 43 9.27 6.18 -5.19
CA GLN A 43 9.48 7.51 -5.78
C GLN A 43 10.64 7.50 -6.76
N THR A 44 10.59 8.41 -7.74
CA THR A 44 11.76 8.75 -8.54
C THR A 44 12.78 9.49 -7.65
N GLU A 45 13.99 9.69 -8.15
CA GLU A 45 14.99 10.49 -7.42
C GLU A 45 14.51 11.92 -7.16
N GLU A 46 13.58 12.42 -7.98
CA GLU A 46 12.97 13.74 -7.83
C GLU A 46 11.83 13.77 -6.80
N GLY A 47 11.47 12.61 -6.24
CA GLY A 47 10.41 12.51 -5.24
C GLY A 47 8.99 12.34 -5.78
N LYS A 48 8.85 11.98 -7.05
CA LYS A 48 7.54 11.74 -7.66
C LYS A 48 7.12 10.29 -7.46
N ALA A 49 5.90 10.09 -6.95
CA ALA A 49 5.38 8.75 -6.68
C ALA A 49 5.20 7.93 -7.96
N THR A 50 5.65 6.68 -7.92
CA THR A 50 5.56 5.73 -9.05
C THR A 50 4.89 4.42 -8.68
N GLY A 51 4.57 4.22 -7.41
CA GLY A 51 3.98 3.00 -6.90
C GLY A 51 3.81 3.09 -5.40
N SER A 52 3.51 1.96 -4.77
CA SER A 52 3.28 1.91 -3.32
C SER A 52 3.87 0.66 -2.71
N PHE A 53 4.36 0.79 -1.49
CA PHE A 53 4.72 -0.32 -0.63
C PHE A 53 3.89 -0.23 0.65
N MET A 54 3.36 -1.37 1.09
CA MET A 54 2.51 -1.42 2.28
C MET A 54 2.70 -2.76 2.99
N VAL A 55 2.60 -2.75 4.31
CA VAL A 55 2.55 -3.98 5.11
C VAL A 55 1.28 -3.97 5.94
N ILE A 56 0.50 -5.05 5.83
CA ILE A 56 -0.76 -5.23 6.55
C ILE A 56 -0.62 -6.41 7.50
N ASP A 57 -1.14 -6.25 8.72
CA ASP A 57 -1.29 -7.32 9.69
C ASP A 57 -2.65 -7.97 9.48
N ALA A 58 -2.67 -9.25 9.11
CA ALA A 58 -3.91 -9.98 8.83
C ALA A 58 -3.75 -11.46 9.17
N PRO A 59 -4.83 -12.17 9.52
CA PRO A 59 -4.74 -13.59 9.87
C PRO A 59 -4.34 -14.50 8.71
N ASP A 60 -4.66 -14.11 7.48
CA ASP A 60 -4.37 -14.91 6.29
C ASP A 60 -4.28 -14.05 5.04
N LEU A 61 -3.83 -14.65 3.94
CA LEU A 61 -3.67 -13.96 2.67
C LEU A 61 -5.01 -13.45 2.12
N ALA A 62 -6.08 -14.22 2.26
CA ALA A 62 -7.39 -13.82 1.74
C ALA A 62 -7.89 -12.54 2.43
N THR A 63 -7.71 -12.43 3.75
CA THR A 63 -8.10 -11.24 4.50
C THR A 63 -7.24 -10.04 4.10
N ALA A 64 -5.92 -10.23 4.00
CA ALA A 64 -5.02 -9.15 3.56
C ALA A 64 -5.40 -8.65 2.17
N THR A 65 -5.68 -9.57 1.25
CA THR A 65 -6.08 -9.24 -0.12
C THR A 65 -7.39 -8.44 -0.13
N ALA A 66 -8.39 -8.88 0.64
CA ALA A 66 -9.67 -8.18 0.71
C ALA A 66 -9.52 -6.76 1.26
N LEU A 67 -8.71 -6.59 2.30
CA LEU A 67 -8.45 -5.27 2.88
C LEU A 67 -7.76 -4.35 1.88
N TYR A 68 -6.81 -4.88 1.11
CA TYR A 68 -6.09 -4.07 0.13
C TYR A 68 -6.95 -3.74 -1.09
N GLU A 69 -7.73 -4.70 -1.58
CA GLU A 69 -8.57 -4.49 -2.77
C GLU A 69 -9.73 -3.53 -2.54
N ALA A 70 -10.03 -3.21 -1.28
CA ALA A 70 -11.00 -2.16 -0.94
C ALA A 70 -10.42 -0.75 -1.11
N ASP A 71 -9.12 -0.62 -1.32
CA ASP A 71 -8.45 0.67 -1.48
C ASP A 71 -8.92 1.39 -2.75
N PRO A 72 -9.29 2.68 -2.68
CA PRO A 72 -9.62 3.47 -3.86
C PRO A 72 -8.55 3.45 -4.95
N PHE A 73 -7.27 3.33 -4.60
CA PHE A 73 -6.22 3.18 -5.61
C PHE A 73 -6.41 1.94 -6.48
N ILE A 74 -6.92 0.86 -5.91
CA ILE A 74 -7.27 -0.34 -6.68
C ILE A 74 -8.56 -0.12 -7.46
N LYS A 75 -9.61 0.33 -6.77
CA LYS A 75 -10.94 0.45 -7.37
C LYS A 75 -11.00 1.44 -8.52
N GLN A 76 -10.19 2.48 -8.47
CA GLN A 76 -10.15 3.51 -9.50
C GLN A 76 -8.99 3.35 -10.48
N GLY A 77 -8.31 2.21 -10.43
CA GLY A 77 -7.36 1.83 -11.46
C GLY A 77 -6.06 2.64 -11.49
N VAL A 78 -5.57 3.10 -10.34
CA VAL A 78 -4.29 3.81 -10.26
C VAL A 78 -3.13 2.89 -10.58
N PHE A 79 -3.18 1.64 -10.12
CA PHE A 79 -2.10 0.67 -10.32
C PHE A 79 -2.24 -0.11 -11.61
N GLU A 80 -1.10 -0.35 -12.27
CA GLU A 80 -1.01 -1.28 -13.40
C GLU A 80 -1.01 -2.72 -12.91
N ASN A 81 -0.28 -2.98 -11.81
CA ASN A 81 -0.23 -4.30 -11.18
C ASN A 81 0.16 -4.16 -9.71
N TYR A 82 -0.06 -5.24 -8.97
CA TYR A 82 0.40 -5.35 -7.59
C TYR A 82 0.61 -6.81 -7.22
N THR A 83 1.43 -7.06 -6.20
CA THR A 83 1.66 -8.38 -5.62
C THR A 83 1.49 -8.32 -4.11
N ILE A 84 0.97 -9.41 -3.53
CA ILE A 84 0.81 -9.55 -2.09
C ILE A 84 1.53 -10.82 -1.68
N SER A 85 2.43 -10.72 -0.69
CA SER A 85 3.24 -11.85 -0.23
C SER A 85 3.32 -11.87 1.29
N ARG A 86 3.34 -13.06 1.87
CA ARG A 86 3.63 -13.18 3.29
C ARG A 86 5.04 -12.65 3.57
N TRP A 87 5.17 -11.89 4.64
CA TRP A 87 6.41 -11.20 4.97
C TRP A 87 6.65 -11.23 6.47
N ALA A 88 7.90 -11.29 6.89
CA ALA A 88 8.26 -11.28 8.30
C ALA A 88 9.07 -10.03 8.62
N PHE A 89 8.67 -9.32 9.68
CA PHE A 89 9.37 -8.14 10.16
C PHE A 89 10.55 -8.58 11.06
N THR A 90 11.59 -9.11 10.43
CA THR A 90 12.72 -9.73 11.14
C THR A 90 13.57 -8.70 11.86
N ILE A 91 13.81 -7.55 11.23
CA ILE A 91 14.59 -6.46 11.83
C ILE A 91 13.77 -5.18 11.71
N ASN A 92 13.44 -4.57 12.85
CA ASN A 92 12.69 -3.32 12.87
C ASN A 92 13.50 -2.25 13.58
N LYS A 93 14.26 -1.48 12.80
CA LYS A 93 15.01 -0.33 13.32
C LYS A 93 14.31 1.00 13.02
N ALA A 94 13.11 0.95 12.46
CA ALA A 94 12.32 2.14 12.16
C ALA A 94 11.53 2.63 13.37
N ALA A 95 11.30 1.78 14.37
CA ALA A 95 10.52 2.14 15.55
C ALA A 95 11.19 3.32 16.27
N GLY A 96 10.40 4.37 16.56
CA GLY A 96 10.88 5.55 17.25
C GLY A 96 11.53 6.61 16.36
N ARG A 97 11.52 6.43 15.05
CA ARG A 97 12.06 7.42 14.13
C ARG A 97 11.04 8.44 13.69
#